data_4d00f8cbff599b97d98885c067a65d9d
#
_entry.id   4d00f8cbff599b97d98885c067a65d9d
#
_cell.length_a   1.000
_cell.length_b   1.000
_cell.length_c   1.000
_cell.angle_alpha   90.00
_cell.angle_beta   90.00
_cell.angle_gamma   90.00
#
_symmetry.space_group_name_H-M   'P 1'
#
loop_
_entity.id
_entity.type
_entity.pdbx_description
1 polymer ?
#
loop_
_entity_poly.entity_id
_entity_poly.type
_entity_poly.pdbx_seq_one_letter_code
_entity_poly.pdbx_strand_id
1 'polypeptide(L)'
;MKYAVAYYTRSGNTKKVAENIGEVLGVEARDISLELPEKVDYLFLGSSLYVFKYDESVEKFIEKNAGNIGTIVSFSTSASGNSTAKFVKECAEKNGIKFYPHSFKCPGSFMLFNPGRPNEKDLNAARDFAKNIKSQLGD
;
A
#
# COMPACT_ATOMS: atom_id res chain seq x y z
N MET A 1 6.62 2.86 17.31
CA MET A 1 5.77 3.30 16.19
C MET A 1 4.55 2.40 16.04
N LYS A 2 3.42 3.00 15.77
CA LYS A 2 2.20 2.26 15.51
C LYS A 2 1.96 2.18 14.01
N TYR A 3 1.88 0.96 13.48
CA TYR A 3 1.73 0.69 12.06
C TYR A 3 0.36 0.10 11.74
N ALA A 4 -0.12 0.35 10.53
CA ALA A 4 -1.23 -0.40 9.95
C ALA A 4 -0.89 -0.69 8.48
N VAL A 5 -1.50 -1.73 7.94
CA VAL A 5 -1.41 -2.07 6.52
C VAL A 5 -2.84 -2.21 6.00
N ALA A 6 -3.16 -1.46 4.97
CA ALA A 6 -4.46 -1.53 4.30
C ALA A 6 -4.23 -1.68 2.80
N TYR A 7 -5.16 -2.32 2.11
CA TYR A 7 -5.02 -2.58 0.68
C TYR A 7 -6.34 -2.52 -0.05
N TYR A 8 -6.26 -2.12 -1.31
CA TYR A 8 -7.30 -2.31 -2.30
C TYR A 8 -6.78 -3.30 -3.34
N THR A 9 -7.55 -4.35 -3.63
CA THR A 9 -7.17 -5.35 -4.62
C THR A 9 -8.38 -5.81 -5.41
N ARG A 10 -8.19 -6.08 -6.71
CA ARG A 10 -9.22 -6.67 -7.55
C ARG A 10 -8.94 -8.15 -7.83
N SER A 11 -7.67 -8.51 -7.97
CA SER A 11 -7.24 -9.86 -8.33
C SER A 11 -6.50 -10.61 -7.23
N GLY A 12 -6.30 -9.97 -6.06
CA GLY A 12 -5.55 -10.55 -4.96
C GLY A 12 -4.07 -10.25 -4.97
N ASN A 13 -3.55 -9.57 -5.99
CA ASN A 13 -2.10 -9.28 -6.09
C ASN A 13 -1.63 -8.32 -5.01
N THR A 14 -2.34 -7.20 -4.85
CA THR A 14 -1.99 -6.20 -3.82
C THR A 14 -2.14 -6.79 -2.42
N LYS A 15 -3.12 -7.66 -2.23
CA LYS A 15 -3.33 -8.36 -0.96
C LYS A 15 -2.11 -9.19 -0.58
N LYS A 16 -1.53 -9.93 -1.53
CA LYS A 16 -0.33 -10.75 -1.27
C LYS A 16 0.84 -9.87 -0.79
N VAL A 17 1.06 -8.74 -1.46
CA VAL A 17 2.10 -7.79 -1.07
C VAL A 17 1.81 -7.24 0.32
N ALA A 18 0.57 -6.83 0.58
CA ALA A 18 0.15 -6.28 1.86
C ALA A 18 0.38 -7.26 3.01
N GLU A 19 0.03 -8.53 2.82
CA GLU A 19 0.22 -9.57 3.83
C GLU A 19 1.69 -9.76 4.18
N ASN A 20 2.58 -9.71 3.18
CA ASN A 20 4.02 -9.83 3.40
C ASN A 20 4.61 -8.61 4.13
N ILE A 21 4.13 -7.42 3.81
CA ILE A 21 4.51 -6.21 4.55
C ILE A 21 4.01 -6.29 6.00
N GLY A 22 2.78 -6.75 6.18
CA GLY A 22 2.18 -6.90 7.51
C GLY A 22 2.97 -7.84 8.40
N GLU A 23 3.48 -8.95 7.85
CA GLU A 23 4.34 -9.88 8.61
C GLU A 23 5.57 -9.18 9.19
N VAL A 24 6.22 -8.33 8.40
CA VAL A 24 7.39 -7.58 8.83
C VAL A 24 7.05 -6.58 9.94
N LEU A 25 5.90 -5.93 9.80
CA LEU A 25 5.48 -4.89 10.75
C LEU A 25 4.76 -5.45 11.98
N GLY A 26 4.45 -6.75 11.98
CA GLY A 26 3.75 -7.40 13.09
C GLY A 26 2.27 -7.01 13.17
N VAL A 27 1.64 -6.69 12.05
CA VAL A 27 0.23 -6.31 11.98
C VAL A 27 -0.48 -7.09 10.88
N GLU A 28 -1.79 -7.27 11.03
CA GLU A 28 -2.61 -7.90 10.02
C GLU A 28 -2.94 -6.90 8.91
N ALA A 29 -2.78 -7.30 7.66
CA ALA A 29 -3.20 -6.50 6.52
C ALA A 29 -4.73 -6.52 6.41
N ARG A 30 -5.34 -5.36 6.17
CA ARG A 30 -6.79 -5.17 6.15
C ARG A 30 -7.25 -4.62 4.82
N ASP A 31 -8.40 -5.07 4.34
CA ASP A 31 -9.04 -4.50 3.16
C ASP A 31 -9.53 -3.09 3.49
N ILE A 32 -9.45 -2.17 2.53
CA ILE A 32 -9.91 -0.78 2.74
C ILE A 32 -11.43 -0.64 2.97
N SER A 33 -12.20 -1.70 2.80
CA SER A 33 -13.61 -1.69 3.19
C SER A 33 -13.78 -1.59 4.71
N LEU A 34 -12.72 -1.89 5.46
CA LEU A 34 -12.71 -1.80 6.91
C LEU A 34 -12.01 -0.52 7.36
N GLU A 35 -12.66 0.23 8.25
CA GLU A 35 -12.06 1.44 8.83
C GLU A 35 -10.88 1.07 9.72
N LEU A 36 -9.93 2.01 9.86
CA LEU A 36 -8.85 1.86 10.82
C LEU A 36 -9.44 1.87 12.24
N PRO A 37 -9.13 0.88 13.08
CA PRO A 37 -9.69 0.79 14.43
C PRO A 37 -9.14 1.84 15.40
N GLU A 38 -8.00 2.44 15.08
CA GLU A 38 -7.32 3.41 15.94
C GLU A 38 -6.37 4.28 15.13
N LYS A 39 -5.81 5.30 15.78
CA LYS A 39 -4.79 6.15 15.17
C LYS A 39 -3.50 5.37 14.97
N VAL A 40 -2.85 5.60 13.81
CA VAL A 40 -1.55 5.01 13.51
C VAL A 40 -0.58 6.09 13.10
N ASP A 41 0.71 5.85 13.36
CA ASP A 41 1.78 6.76 12.95
C ASP A 41 2.05 6.60 11.47
N TYR A 42 2.07 5.37 10.98
CA TYR A 42 2.35 5.04 9.59
C TYR A 42 1.34 4.04 9.07
N LEU A 43 0.66 4.42 8.00
CA LEU A 43 -0.23 3.53 7.26
C LEU A 43 0.46 3.13 5.96
N PHE A 44 0.76 1.84 5.81
CA PHE A 44 1.21 1.29 4.54
C PHE A 44 -0.04 0.98 3.73
N LEU A 45 -0.26 1.77 2.68
CA LEU A 45 -1.48 1.69 1.87
C LEU A 45 -1.16 1.15 0.49
N GLY A 46 -1.74 -0.01 0.19
CA GLY A 46 -1.58 -0.67 -1.08
C GLY A 46 -2.75 -0.44 -2.01
N SER A 47 -2.45 -0.25 -3.28
CA SER A 47 -3.46 -0.13 -4.31
C SER A 47 -3.00 -0.74 -5.62
N SER A 48 -3.96 -1.09 -6.48
CA SER A 48 -3.66 -1.56 -7.82
C SER A 48 -4.04 -0.49 -8.83
N LEU A 49 -3.16 -0.30 -9.81
CA LEU A 49 -3.45 0.50 -11.00
C LEU A 49 -4.02 -0.46 -12.04
N TYR A 50 -5.27 -0.25 -12.40
CA TYR A 50 -5.99 -1.12 -13.30
C TYR A 50 -6.34 -0.37 -14.58
N VAL A 51 -5.72 -0.76 -15.70
CA VAL A 51 -5.93 -0.12 -17.02
C VAL A 51 -5.79 1.41 -16.92
N PHE A 52 -4.74 1.88 -16.26
CA PHE A 52 -4.45 3.31 -16.04
C PHE A 52 -5.54 4.06 -15.24
N LYS A 53 -6.40 3.35 -14.54
CA LYS A 53 -7.41 3.95 -13.68
C LYS A 53 -7.09 3.73 -12.21
N TYR A 54 -7.29 4.77 -11.42
CA TYR A 54 -7.22 4.70 -9.96
C TYR A 54 -8.62 4.46 -9.44
N ASP A 55 -8.73 3.68 -8.37
CA ASP A 55 -10.03 3.38 -7.80
C ASP A 55 -10.43 4.45 -6.79
N GLU A 56 -11.65 4.98 -6.94
CA GLU A 56 -12.20 6.00 -6.05
C GLU A 56 -12.29 5.54 -4.60
N SER A 57 -12.40 4.24 -4.37
CA SER A 57 -12.49 3.70 -3.01
C SER A 57 -11.25 3.99 -2.19
N VAL A 58 -10.08 4.07 -2.84
CA VAL A 58 -8.81 4.42 -2.17
C VAL A 58 -8.86 5.87 -1.68
N GLU A 59 -9.32 6.80 -2.53
CA GLU A 59 -9.48 8.20 -2.14
C GLU A 59 -10.47 8.35 -1.00
N LYS A 60 -11.61 7.68 -1.08
CA LYS A 60 -12.64 7.72 -0.03
C LYS A 60 -12.13 7.15 1.29
N PHE A 61 -11.36 6.08 1.23
CA PHE A 61 -10.74 5.49 2.42
C PHE A 61 -9.80 6.49 3.10
N ILE A 62 -8.96 7.18 2.33
CA ILE A 62 -8.05 8.20 2.85
C ILE A 62 -8.83 9.33 3.51
N GLU A 63 -9.86 9.86 2.84
CA GLU A 63 -10.71 10.92 3.38
C GLU A 63 -11.37 10.52 4.69
N LYS A 64 -11.95 9.34 4.72
CA LYS A 64 -12.70 8.83 5.87
C LYS A 64 -11.81 8.59 7.09
N ASN A 65 -10.58 8.15 6.87
CA ASN A 65 -9.65 7.81 7.94
C ASN A 65 -8.59 8.88 8.22
N ALA A 66 -8.71 10.05 7.60
CA ALA A 66 -7.68 11.09 7.64
C ALA A 66 -7.25 11.46 9.07
N GLY A 67 -8.18 11.52 10.01
CA GLY A 67 -7.90 11.85 11.41
C GLY A 67 -7.10 10.76 12.16
N ASN A 68 -6.99 9.57 11.59
CA ASN A 68 -6.33 8.42 12.20
C ASN A 68 -4.99 8.07 11.54
N ILE A 69 -4.54 8.84 10.56
CA ILE A 69 -3.33 8.54 9.80
C ILE A 69 -2.31 9.66 9.98
N GLY A 70 -1.12 9.32 10.47
CA GLY A 70 0.00 10.26 10.55
C GLY A 70 0.69 10.43 9.21
N THR A 71 1.23 9.35 8.68
CA THR A 71 1.95 9.33 7.41
C THR A 71 1.52 8.13 6.58
N ILE A 72 1.35 8.31 5.27
CA ILE A 72 1.07 7.21 4.34
C ILE A 72 2.36 6.78 3.66
N VAL A 73 2.60 5.46 3.63
CA VAL A 73 3.63 4.81 2.83
C VAL A 73 2.91 4.05 1.73
N SER A 74 3.17 4.38 0.47
CA SER A 74 2.45 3.79 -0.66
C SER A 74 3.16 2.57 -1.22
N PHE A 75 2.39 1.53 -1.54
CA PHE A 75 2.87 0.43 -2.36
C PHE A 75 1.80 0.07 -3.39
N SER A 76 2.20 -0.51 -4.52
CA SER A 76 1.26 -0.82 -5.59
C SER A 76 1.67 -2.03 -6.41
N THR A 77 0.67 -2.62 -7.06
CA THR A 77 0.85 -3.63 -8.08
C THR A 77 0.16 -3.16 -9.36
N SER A 78 0.75 -3.44 -10.50
CA SER A 78 0.10 -3.12 -11.77
C SER A 78 0.60 -4.02 -12.90
N ALA A 79 -0.26 -4.22 -13.89
CA ALA A 79 0.09 -4.94 -15.11
C ALA A 79 0.99 -4.08 -16.01
N SER A 80 0.82 -2.76 -15.96
CA SER A 80 1.55 -1.80 -16.80
C SER A 80 2.93 -1.43 -16.26
N GLY A 81 3.23 -1.76 -15.00
CA GLY A 81 4.46 -1.35 -14.33
C GLY A 81 4.41 0.05 -13.72
N ASN A 82 3.30 0.76 -13.88
CA ASN A 82 3.14 2.11 -13.30
C ASN A 82 2.78 2.03 -11.82
N SER A 83 3.14 3.08 -11.09
CA SER A 83 2.87 3.21 -9.66
C SER A 83 1.63 4.06 -9.39
N THR A 84 0.94 3.79 -8.28
CA THR A 84 -0.16 4.63 -7.80
C THR A 84 0.34 5.73 -6.85
N ALA A 85 1.65 5.79 -6.59
CA ALA A 85 2.22 6.68 -5.57
C ALA A 85 1.82 8.15 -5.75
N LYS A 86 1.86 8.68 -6.96
CA LYS A 86 1.51 10.07 -7.23
C LYS A 86 0.06 10.38 -6.87
N PHE A 87 -0.85 9.49 -7.25
CA PHE A 87 -2.27 9.64 -6.93
C PHE A 87 -2.50 9.60 -5.42
N VAL A 88 -1.89 8.63 -4.74
CA VAL A 88 -2.02 8.50 -3.28
C VAL A 88 -1.43 9.71 -2.57
N LYS A 89 -0.29 10.22 -3.05
CA LYS A 89 0.34 11.41 -2.50
C LYS A 89 -0.59 12.63 -2.60
N GLU A 90 -1.20 12.83 -3.75
CA GLU A 90 -2.15 13.93 -3.95
C GLU A 90 -3.35 13.83 -3.00
N CYS A 91 -3.89 12.62 -2.83
CA CYS A 91 -4.99 12.38 -1.89
C CYS A 91 -4.57 12.65 -0.44
N ALA A 92 -3.37 12.22 -0.06
CA ALA A 92 -2.83 12.45 1.27
C ALA A 92 -2.69 13.94 1.56
N GLU A 93 -2.08 14.67 0.64
CA GLU A 93 -1.85 16.12 0.79
C GLU A 93 -3.17 16.90 0.90
N LYS A 94 -4.18 16.53 0.11
CA LYS A 94 -5.53 17.12 0.18
C LYS A 94 -6.15 16.96 1.56
N ASN A 95 -5.79 15.91 2.27
CA ASN A 95 -6.37 15.57 3.56
C ASN A 95 -5.45 15.89 4.74
N GLY A 96 -4.38 16.64 4.50
CA GLY A 96 -3.45 17.04 5.55
C GLY A 96 -2.61 15.92 6.12
N ILE A 97 -2.44 14.82 5.37
CA ILE A 97 -1.68 13.66 5.79
C ILE A 97 -0.30 13.72 5.15
N LYS A 98 0.74 13.41 5.92
CA LYS A 98 2.10 13.33 5.42
C LYS A 98 2.25 12.12 4.51
N PHE A 99 3.10 12.25 3.49
CA PHE A 99 3.40 11.18 2.56
C PHE A 99 4.87 10.82 2.63
N TYR A 100 5.17 9.54 2.88
CA TYR A 100 6.55 9.05 2.95
C TYR A 100 7.19 9.14 1.56
N PRO A 101 8.44 9.66 1.44
CA PRO A 101 9.03 9.98 0.14
C PRO A 101 9.39 8.77 -0.73
N HIS A 102 9.45 7.57 -0.15
CA HIS A 102 9.74 6.35 -0.89
C HIS A 102 8.51 5.45 -0.98
N SER A 103 8.30 4.84 -2.13
CA SER A 103 7.19 3.92 -2.36
C SER A 103 7.70 2.63 -2.99
N PHE A 104 6.87 1.58 -2.91
CA PHE A 104 7.19 0.29 -3.51
C PHE A 104 6.21 -0.01 -4.63
N LYS A 105 6.70 -0.62 -5.70
CA LYS A 105 5.83 -1.15 -6.77
C LYS A 105 6.39 -2.47 -7.26
N CYS A 106 5.50 -3.37 -7.70
CA CYS A 106 5.89 -4.59 -8.37
C CYS A 106 4.86 -4.97 -9.42
N PRO A 107 5.23 -5.84 -10.37
CA PRO A 107 4.27 -6.34 -11.36
C PRO A 107 3.15 -7.15 -10.71
N GLY A 108 1.96 -7.06 -11.28
CA GLY A 108 0.84 -7.92 -10.93
C GLY A 108 0.32 -8.61 -12.19
N SER A 109 -0.08 -9.86 -12.07
CA SER A 109 -0.65 -10.61 -13.18
C SER A 109 -2.04 -10.07 -13.53
N PHE A 110 -2.30 -9.90 -14.83
CA PHE A 110 -3.60 -9.49 -15.33
C PHE A 110 -3.76 -10.00 -16.75
N MET A 111 -4.72 -10.87 -16.97
CA MET A 111 -4.93 -11.53 -18.24
C MET A 111 -3.66 -12.26 -18.69
N LEU A 112 -3.06 -11.88 -19.84
CA LEU A 112 -1.83 -12.47 -20.35
C LEU A 112 -0.57 -11.72 -19.91
N PHE A 113 -0.73 -10.63 -19.12
CA PHE A 113 0.39 -9.83 -18.64
C PHE A 113 0.93 -10.36 -17.33
N ASN A 114 2.27 -10.36 -17.20
CA ASN A 114 2.98 -10.70 -15.96
C ASN A 114 2.50 -12.00 -15.30
N PRO A 115 2.39 -13.14 -16.03
CA PRO A 115 1.90 -14.36 -15.41
C PRO A 115 2.77 -14.78 -14.22
N GLY A 116 2.12 -15.22 -13.15
CA GLY A 116 2.80 -15.63 -11.91
C GLY A 116 3.36 -14.50 -11.07
N ARG A 117 3.05 -13.25 -11.38
CA ARG A 117 3.53 -12.10 -10.60
C ARG A 117 2.40 -11.50 -9.73
N PRO A 118 2.65 -11.03 -8.51
CA PRO A 118 3.96 -11.01 -7.86
C PRO A 118 4.47 -12.42 -7.53
N ASN A 119 5.75 -12.64 -7.73
CA ASN A 119 6.40 -13.91 -7.39
C ASN A 119 7.17 -13.76 -6.06
N GLU A 120 7.88 -14.82 -5.64
CA GLU A 120 8.59 -14.81 -4.36
C GLU A 120 9.64 -13.70 -4.30
N LYS A 121 10.30 -13.40 -5.41
CA LYS A 121 11.27 -12.30 -5.48
C LYS A 121 10.61 -10.95 -5.23
N ASP A 122 9.41 -10.73 -5.79
CA ASP A 122 8.65 -9.50 -5.58
C ASP A 122 8.23 -9.37 -4.12
N LEU A 123 7.77 -10.47 -3.52
CA LEU A 123 7.32 -10.48 -2.13
C LEU A 123 8.49 -10.27 -1.16
N ASN A 124 9.67 -10.84 -1.47
CA ASN A 124 10.88 -10.57 -0.68
C ASN A 124 11.29 -9.10 -0.76
N ALA A 125 11.19 -8.50 -1.96
CA ALA A 125 11.49 -7.08 -2.13
C ALA A 125 10.52 -6.21 -1.32
N ALA A 126 9.25 -6.59 -1.25
CA ALA A 126 8.26 -5.88 -0.44
C ALA A 126 8.60 -5.97 1.06
N ARG A 127 9.01 -7.15 1.52
CA ARG A 127 9.45 -7.33 2.92
C ARG A 127 10.67 -6.47 3.23
N ASP A 128 11.65 -6.45 2.32
CA ASP A 128 12.86 -5.63 2.49
C ASP A 128 12.52 -4.14 2.52
N PHE A 129 11.60 -3.70 1.69
CA PHE A 129 11.11 -2.32 1.69
C PHE A 129 10.56 -1.94 3.07
N ALA A 130 9.70 -2.78 3.64
CA ALA A 130 9.12 -2.53 4.96
C ALA A 130 10.19 -2.57 6.07
N LYS A 131 11.12 -3.52 6.00
CA LYS A 131 12.24 -3.62 6.97
C LYS A 131 13.09 -2.37 6.95
N ASN A 132 13.41 -1.85 5.76
CA ASN A 132 14.24 -0.67 5.61
C ASN A 132 13.56 0.56 6.21
N ILE A 133 12.27 0.74 5.97
CA ILE A 133 11.53 1.86 6.55
C ILE A 133 11.49 1.73 8.07
N LYS A 134 11.16 0.56 8.56
CA LYS A 134 11.11 0.29 10.01
C LYS A 134 12.45 0.63 10.67
N SER A 135 13.54 0.22 10.04
CA SER A 135 14.90 0.53 10.52
C SER A 135 15.19 2.03 10.52
N GLN A 136 14.81 2.75 9.46
CA GLN A 136 15.00 4.20 9.35
C GLN A 136 14.21 4.96 10.42
N LEU A 137 13.08 4.42 10.86
CA LEU A 137 12.25 5.01 11.89
C LEU A 137 12.71 4.66 13.31
N GLY A 138 13.77 3.87 13.44
CA GLY A 138 14.32 3.48 14.74
C GLY A 138 13.58 2.37 15.46
N ASP A 139 12.82 1.60 14.71
CA ASP A 139 12.05 0.47 15.28
C ASP A 139 12.75 -0.87 15.11
#